data_caf2ebbdd8a2b056c7267ca1a98d10c1
#
_entry.id   caf2ebbdd8a2b056c7267ca1a98d10c1
#
_cell.length_a   1.000
_cell.length_b   1.000
_cell.length_c   1.000
_cell.angle_alpha   90.00
_cell.angle_beta   90.00
_cell.angle_gamma   90.00
#
_symmetry.space_group_name_H-M   'P 1'
#
loop_
_entity.id
_entity.type
_entity.pdbx_description
1 polymer ?
#
loop_
_entity_poly.entity_id
_entity_poly.type
_entity_poly.pdbx_seq_one_letter_code
_entity_poly.pdbx_strand_id
1 'polypeptide(L)'
;HMTSIRSGGLAGALLITMALTLFACGGSASSAPPSASGGMSGVTASPAASASRIPSVGGVVASVRSGPLPSLAIVVDTDMRPDDWLALLYLASEPDVDIRAVTVGSATVIGCDAGVGIARDLLADVGETDVPVACGPPPSTGGTPFPSEWASFTREIAASIGWTPDDGDPPATPAESRDAVALLRAAVDDGPITIVSLGPPTNVARLLDDPTWDRGKVDRIVQMAGAVDVPGNTEPLPSVEWNAAVDPAALATVLASEIEVTLVSLDGTNHVPMLPAAIDRMTADRSTPAAALAAKILDAQREFAASGDWYAWDALAAIVARQPDVAVAERTPLRVATESAQAGRTMRDSAGHEVLVTTDADPAGFERIFLDALLGHAL
;
A
#
# COMPACT_ATOMS: atom_id res chain seq x y z
N HIS A 1 -16.02 -2.73 59.83
CA HIS A 1 -16.97 -1.68 59.46
C HIS A 1 -16.67 -1.13 58.10
N MET A 2 -17.54 -1.48 57.19
CA MET A 2 -18.28 -0.56 56.33
C MET A 2 -17.55 -0.12 55.10
N THR A 3 -18.04 -0.07 53.96
CA THR A 3 -19.34 -0.40 53.35
C THR A 3 -19.09 -0.53 51.83
N SER A 4 -19.70 -1.52 51.26
CA SER A 4 -19.83 -1.70 49.79
C SER A 4 -20.54 -0.51 49.16
N ILE A 5 -19.99 0.02 48.03
CA ILE A 5 -20.83 0.72 47.05
C ILE A 5 -20.51 0.14 45.68
N ARG A 6 -21.51 -0.55 45.13
CA ARG A 6 -21.60 -0.92 43.73
C ARG A 6 -21.94 0.33 42.92
N SER A 7 -21.22 0.61 41.84
CA SER A 7 -21.70 1.49 40.78
C SER A 7 -21.66 0.75 39.46
N GLY A 8 -22.83 0.66 38.85
CA GLY A 8 -23.09 -0.10 37.65
C GLY A 8 -22.54 0.59 36.41
N GLY A 9 -22.26 -0.26 35.42
CA GLY A 9 -21.82 0.14 34.12
C GLY A 9 -22.91 0.89 33.33
N LEU A 10 -22.49 1.92 32.61
CA LEU A 10 -23.19 2.43 31.45
C LEU A 10 -22.26 2.21 30.26
N ALA A 11 -22.66 1.32 29.37
CA ALA A 11 -22.14 1.22 28.03
C ALA A 11 -22.64 2.45 27.26
N GLY A 12 -21.73 3.36 26.95
CA GLY A 12 -21.98 4.49 26.05
C GLY A 12 -21.59 4.11 24.63
N ALA A 13 -22.56 3.76 23.80
CA ALA A 13 -22.39 3.67 22.38
C ALA A 13 -22.19 5.09 21.82
N LEU A 14 -21.00 5.38 21.33
CA LEU A 14 -20.69 6.63 20.63
C LEU A 14 -21.11 6.47 19.15
N LEU A 15 -22.30 6.99 18.84
CA LEU A 15 -22.76 7.18 17.46
C LEU A 15 -22.03 8.39 16.88
N ILE A 16 -21.10 8.16 15.98
CA ILE A 16 -20.50 9.22 15.14
C ILE A 16 -21.50 9.53 14.03
N THR A 17 -22.23 10.63 14.19
CA THR A 17 -23.12 11.18 13.18
C THR A 17 -22.29 12.03 12.23
N MET A 18 -22.02 11.54 11.04
CA MET A 18 -21.50 12.32 9.91
C MET A 18 -22.62 13.25 9.42
N ALA A 19 -22.43 14.56 9.58
CA ALA A 19 -23.32 15.59 9.06
C ALA A 19 -23.02 15.82 7.57
N LEU A 20 -23.85 15.27 6.68
CA LEU A 20 -23.91 15.69 5.28
C LEU A 20 -24.56 17.06 5.20
N THR A 21 -23.81 18.08 4.88
CA THR A 21 -24.33 19.41 4.46
C THR A 21 -24.61 19.39 2.96
N LEU A 22 -25.87 19.16 2.60
CA LEU A 22 -26.40 19.39 1.27
C LEU A 22 -26.54 20.90 1.01
N PHE A 23 -25.74 21.46 0.13
CA PHE A 23 -25.98 22.77 -0.45
C PHE A 23 -26.99 22.62 -1.61
N ALA A 24 -28.22 23.05 -1.39
CA ALA A 24 -29.22 23.23 -2.44
C ALA A 24 -29.10 24.65 -2.98
N CYS A 25 -28.69 24.79 -4.24
CA CYS A 25 -28.93 26.00 -5.01
C CYS A 25 -30.14 25.80 -5.92
N GLY A 26 -31.21 26.50 -5.60
CA GLY A 26 -32.37 26.64 -6.44
C GLY A 26 -32.13 27.61 -7.62
N GLY A 27 -32.68 27.27 -8.78
CA GLY A 27 -32.69 28.16 -9.96
C GLY A 27 -33.77 27.71 -10.93
N SER A 28 -34.71 28.55 -11.12
CA SER A 28 -36.03 28.47 -11.71
C SER A 28 -36.12 28.04 -13.18
N ALA A 29 -37.25 27.45 -13.49
CA ALA A 29 -37.75 27.04 -14.80
C ALA A 29 -38.04 28.20 -15.77
N SER A 30 -37.94 27.93 -17.07
CA SER A 30 -38.98 28.38 -18.05
C SER A 30 -38.80 27.77 -19.45
N SER A 31 -39.89 27.16 -19.92
CA SER A 31 -40.47 27.12 -21.25
C SER A 31 -39.85 26.28 -22.38
N ALA A 32 -40.59 25.23 -22.75
CA ALA A 32 -40.75 24.70 -24.10
C ALA A 32 -42.05 25.26 -24.71
N PRO A 33 -42.48 24.93 -25.98
CA PRO A 33 -41.81 24.58 -27.22
C PRO A 33 -42.24 25.50 -28.41
N PRO A 34 -42.13 25.18 -29.71
CA PRO A 34 -43.05 24.33 -30.41
C PRO A 34 -42.51 23.40 -31.51
N SER A 35 -43.33 22.42 -31.81
CA SER A 35 -43.25 21.46 -32.90
C SER A 35 -43.42 22.08 -34.29
N ALA A 36 -42.72 21.55 -35.30
CA ALA A 36 -43.14 21.62 -36.69
C ALA A 36 -42.80 20.32 -37.43
N SER A 37 -43.83 19.77 -37.97
CA SER A 37 -43.89 18.62 -38.88
C SER A 37 -43.41 18.99 -40.28
N GLY A 38 -42.82 18.03 -40.99
CA GLY A 38 -42.70 18.15 -42.46
C GLY A 38 -41.74 17.20 -43.13
N GLY A 39 -42.28 16.20 -43.85
CA GLY A 39 -41.79 15.84 -45.16
C GLY A 39 -40.86 14.64 -45.30
N MET A 40 -41.44 13.51 -45.63
CA MET A 40 -40.81 12.38 -46.32
C MET A 40 -40.22 12.80 -47.67
N SER A 41 -39.00 12.35 -47.99
CA SER A 41 -38.64 11.96 -49.36
C SER A 41 -37.44 11.01 -49.31
N GLY A 42 -37.61 9.82 -49.87
CA GLY A 42 -36.64 8.78 -49.98
C GLY A 42 -35.54 9.07 -51.01
N VAL A 43 -34.35 8.60 -50.73
CA VAL A 43 -33.33 8.32 -51.75
C VAL A 43 -32.51 7.07 -51.33
N THR A 44 -32.66 6.07 -52.14
CA THR A 44 -31.81 4.94 -52.57
C THR A 44 -30.51 4.64 -51.79
N ALA A 45 -30.39 3.37 -51.46
CA ALA A 45 -29.19 2.68 -51.04
C ALA A 45 -28.13 2.61 -52.16
N SER A 46 -26.85 2.74 -51.82
CA SER A 46 -25.71 2.18 -52.54
C SER A 46 -24.41 2.29 -51.71
N PRO A 47 -23.31 1.58 -52.00
CA PRO A 47 -22.93 0.38 -51.28
C PRO A 47 -21.66 0.58 -50.45
N ALA A 48 -21.47 -0.36 -49.52
CA ALA A 48 -20.24 -0.80 -48.89
C ALA A 48 -18.99 0.09 -49.02
N ALA A 49 -18.68 0.82 -47.95
CA ALA A 49 -17.34 1.31 -47.67
C ALA A 49 -16.64 0.28 -46.75
N SER A 50 -15.50 -0.18 -47.23
CA SER A 50 -14.54 -1.11 -46.66
C SER A 50 -14.28 -0.83 -45.19
N ALA A 51 -14.57 -1.80 -44.32
CA ALA A 51 -14.13 -1.78 -42.94
C ALA A 51 -12.61 -1.90 -42.92
N SER A 52 -11.94 -0.79 -42.65
CA SER A 52 -10.51 -0.77 -42.26
C SER A 52 -10.35 -1.61 -41.01
N ARG A 53 -9.68 -2.75 -41.11
CA ARG A 53 -9.26 -3.56 -39.97
C ARG A 53 -8.29 -2.71 -39.15
N ILE A 54 -8.71 -2.36 -37.95
CA ILE A 54 -7.79 -1.92 -36.88
C ILE A 54 -6.86 -3.12 -36.62
N PRO A 55 -5.53 -2.97 -36.69
CA PRO A 55 -4.64 -4.05 -36.30
C PRO A 55 -4.89 -4.34 -34.81
N SER A 56 -5.28 -5.57 -34.51
CA SER A 56 -5.29 -6.07 -33.14
C SER A 56 -3.83 -5.97 -32.65
N VAL A 57 -3.59 -5.09 -31.70
CA VAL A 57 -2.40 -5.13 -30.88
C VAL A 57 -2.45 -6.49 -30.18
N GLY A 58 -1.54 -7.39 -30.57
CA GLY A 58 -1.43 -8.69 -29.98
C GLY A 58 -1.16 -8.52 -28.49
N GLY A 59 -2.16 -8.84 -27.66
CA GLY A 59 -1.94 -8.99 -26.25
C GLY A 59 -0.88 -10.07 -26.07
N VAL A 60 0.26 -9.69 -25.51
CA VAL A 60 1.21 -10.63 -24.96
C VAL A 60 0.49 -11.29 -23.79
N VAL A 61 -0.08 -12.46 -24.02
CA VAL A 61 -0.53 -13.34 -22.94
C VAL A 61 0.75 -13.72 -22.22
N ALA A 62 0.99 -13.14 -21.05
CA ALA A 62 2.09 -13.51 -20.18
C ALA A 62 1.98 -15.03 -19.98
N SER A 63 2.98 -15.78 -20.44
CA SER A 63 3.02 -17.22 -20.22
C SER A 63 3.21 -17.41 -18.73
N VAL A 64 2.23 -18.01 -18.07
CA VAL A 64 2.31 -18.45 -16.68
C VAL A 64 3.59 -19.28 -16.55
N ARG A 65 4.58 -18.77 -15.81
CA ARG A 65 5.81 -19.51 -15.52
C ARG A 65 5.43 -20.70 -14.64
N SER A 66 5.52 -21.91 -15.18
CA SER A 66 5.38 -23.14 -14.42
C SER A 66 6.77 -23.59 -13.96
N GLY A 67 7.10 -23.30 -12.70
CA GLY A 67 8.34 -23.74 -12.06
C GLY A 67 8.60 -22.96 -10.77
N PRO A 68 9.40 -23.48 -9.83
CA PRO A 68 9.72 -22.78 -8.60
C PRO A 68 10.36 -21.42 -8.92
N LEU A 69 9.90 -20.39 -8.23
CA LEU A 69 10.47 -19.05 -8.35
C LEU A 69 11.87 -19.03 -7.72
N PRO A 70 12.81 -18.23 -8.23
CA PRO A 70 14.13 -18.10 -7.59
C PRO A 70 13.98 -17.51 -6.18
N SER A 71 14.89 -17.86 -5.27
CA SER A 71 14.96 -17.24 -3.95
C SER A 71 15.11 -15.72 -4.08
N LEU A 72 14.41 -14.98 -3.23
CA LEU A 72 14.37 -13.52 -3.22
C LEU A 72 14.78 -13.00 -1.84
N ALA A 73 15.96 -12.41 -1.74
CA ALA A 73 16.37 -11.70 -0.53
C ALA A 73 15.76 -10.28 -0.53
N ILE A 74 15.11 -9.90 0.57
CA ILE A 74 14.43 -8.60 0.68
C ILE A 74 14.72 -7.90 1.99
N VAL A 75 14.56 -6.57 1.96
CA VAL A 75 14.28 -5.76 3.15
C VAL A 75 12.91 -5.14 2.98
N VAL A 76 12.11 -5.17 4.04
CA VAL A 76 10.80 -4.51 4.09
C VAL A 76 10.94 -3.21 4.86
N ASP A 77 10.61 -2.08 4.22
CA ASP A 77 10.50 -0.75 4.85
C ASP A 77 9.02 -0.39 4.96
N THR A 78 8.53 -0.09 6.17
CA THR A 78 7.09 -0.10 6.48
C THR A 78 6.73 1.02 7.46
N ASP A 79 5.49 1.50 7.45
CA ASP A 79 4.95 2.36 8.50
C ASP A 79 4.04 1.62 9.49
N MET A 80 3.92 0.30 9.32
CA MET A 80 3.22 -0.62 10.23
C MET A 80 1.75 -0.29 10.47
N ARG A 81 1.03 0.11 9.43
CA ARG A 81 -0.43 0.13 9.41
C ARG A 81 -0.99 -1.29 9.16
N PRO A 82 -2.29 -1.54 9.35
CA PRO A 82 -2.85 -2.89 9.18
C PRO A 82 -2.73 -3.48 7.76
N ASP A 83 -2.60 -2.66 6.73
CA ASP A 83 -2.33 -3.09 5.35
C ASP A 83 -0.88 -3.56 5.16
N ASP A 84 0.10 -2.90 5.81
CA ASP A 84 1.49 -3.38 5.89
C ASP A 84 1.60 -4.76 6.55
N TRP A 85 0.76 -5.02 7.58
CA TRP A 85 0.79 -6.32 8.25
C TRP A 85 0.41 -7.46 7.32
N LEU A 86 -0.56 -7.24 6.42
CA LEU A 86 -0.93 -8.23 5.41
C LEU A 86 0.20 -8.44 4.39
N ALA A 87 0.89 -7.36 4.00
CA ALA A 87 2.03 -7.42 3.10
C ALA A 87 3.21 -8.19 3.73
N LEU A 88 3.57 -7.85 4.97
CA LEU A 88 4.65 -8.53 5.70
C LEU A 88 4.33 -10.00 5.95
N LEU A 89 3.06 -10.29 6.31
CA LEU A 89 2.58 -11.65 6.51
C LEU A 89 2.66 -12.50 5.22
N TYR A 90 2.27 -11.92 4.08
CA TYR A 90 2.42 -12.57 2.77
C TYR A 90 3.89 -12.91 2.50
N LEU A 91 4.80 -11.92 2.62
CA LEU A 91 6.23 -12.12 2.36
C LEU A 91 6.85 -13.16 3.29
N ALA A 92 6.48 -13.15 4.57
CA ALA A 92 6.95 -14.13 5.55
C ALA A 92 6.36 -15.55 5.34
N SER A 93 5.28 -15.66 4.57
CA SER A 93 4.66 -16.94 4.24
C SER A 93 5.22 -17.56 2.95
N GLU A 94 5.97 -16.81 2.16
CA GLU A 94 6.58 -17.29 0.92
C GLU A 94 7.90 -18.05 1.22
N PRO A 95 7.99 -19.35 0.94
CA PRO A 95 9.12 -20.19 1.34
C PRO A 95 10.45 -19.80 0.68
N ASP A 96 10.39 -19.13 -0.45
CA ASP A 96 11.56 -18.69 -1.23
C ASP A 96 11.90 -17.22 -1.01
N VAL A 97 11.26 -16.55 -0.04
CA VAL A 97 11.55 -15.17 0.37
C VAL A 97 12.41 -15.20 1.63
N ASP A 98 13.53 -14.50 1.59
CA ASP A 98 14.47 -14.35 2.70
C ASP A 98 14.41 -12.88 3.19
N ILE A 99 13.66 -12.65 4.26
CA ILE A 99 13.52 -11.31 4.87
C ILE A 99 14.75 -11.02 5.70
N ARG A 100 15.67 -10.23 5.16
CA ARG A 100 16.94 -9.87 5.80
C ARG A 100 16.77 -8.86 6.94
N ALA A 101 15.79 -7.99 6.83
CA ALA A 101 15.46 -6.98 7.83
C ALA A 101 14.07 -6.39 7.60
N VAL A 102 13.48 -5.86 8.67
CA VAL A 102 12.32 -4.96 8.62
C VAL A 102 12.74 -3.62 9.21
N THR A 103 12.56 -2.55 8.45
CA THR A 103 12.79 -1.17 8.90
C THR A 103 11.47 -0.43 9.05
N VAL A 104 11.25 0.17 10.20
CA VAL A 104 10.01 0.88 10.52
C VAL A 104 10.27 2.38 10.42
N GLY A 105 9.48 3.09 9.59
CA GLY A 105 9.52 4.54 9.51
C GLY A 105 9.11 5.19 10.83
N SER A 106 9.67 6.33 11.19
CA SER A 106 9.22 7.05 12.40
C SER A 106 7.94 7.85 12.17
N ALA A 107 7.52 8.01 10.92
CA ALA A 107 6.25 8.64 10.54
C ALA A 107 5.06 7.65 10.59
N THR A 108 5.12 6.67 11.48
CA THR A 108 3.97 5.78 11.71
C THR A 108 2.87 6.49 12.47
N VAL A 109 1.63 6.05 12.30
CA VAL A 109 0.49 6.59 13.07
C VAL A 109 0.54 6.23 14.56
N ILE A 110 1.21 5.12 14.92
CA ILE A 110 1.29 4.60 16.30
C ILE A 110 2.61 4.86 17.00
N GLY A 111 3.56 5.50 16.31
CA GLY A 111 4.93 5.68 16.80
C GLY A 111 5.83 4.49 16.45
N CYS A 112 7.10 4.78 16.24
CA CYS A 112 8.04 3.80 15.72
C CYS A 112 8.30 2.63 16.66
N ASP A 113 8.43 2.87 17.97
CA ASP A 113 8.67 1.81 18.96
C ASP A 113 7.48 0.81 18.99
N ALA A 114 6.23 1.32 18.93
CA ALA A 114 5.04 0.47 18.84
C ALA A 114 5.00 -0.31 17.53
N GLY A 115 5.36 0.32 16.40
CA GLY A 115 5.46 -0.35 15.10
C GLY A 115 6.51 -1.46 15.10
N VAL A 116 7.67 -1.25 15.70
CA VAL A 116 8.69 -2.29 15.89
C VAL A 116 8.18 -3.46 16.73
N GLY A 117 7.42 -3.17 17.80
CA GLY A 117 6.75 -4.19 18.62
C GLY A 117 5.82 -5.07 17.79
N ILE A 118 4.89 -4.45 17.04
CA ILE A 118 3.95 -5.17 16.18
C ILE A 118 4.67 -5.99 15.11
N ALA A 119 5.70 -5.43 14.45
CA ALA A 119 6.47 -6.18 13.46
C ALA A 119 7.09 -7.45 14.04
N ARG A 120 7.64 -7.37 15.26
CA ARG A 120 8.20 -8.52 15.97
C ARG A 120 7.15 -9.55 16.36
N ASP A 121 6.01 -9.09 16.88
CA ASP A 121 4.90 -9.98 17.23
C ASP A 121 4.38 -10.73 16.00
N LEU A 122 4.19 -10.03 14.87
CA LEU A 122 3.78 -10.63 13.61
C LEU A 122 4.78 -11.69 13.14
N LEU A 123 6.06 -11.33 13.09
CA LEU A 123 7.13 -12.25 12.66
C LEU A 123 7.21 -13.48 13.58
N ALA A 124 7.07 -13.28 14.89
CA ALA A 124 7.05 -14.39 15.86
C ALA A 124 5.85 -15.32 15.66
N ASP A 125 4.66 -14.78 15.35
CA ASP A 125 3.44 -15.55 15.10
C ASP A 125 3.56 -16.47 13.87
N VAL A 126 4.47 -16.17 12.93
CA VAL A 126 4.76 -17.01 11.75
C VAL A 126 6.10 -17.73 11.81
N GLY A 127 6.84 -17.60 12.92
CA GLY A 127 8.09 -18.33 13.16
C GLY A 127 9.37 -17.64 12.69
N GLU A 128 9.29 -16.41 12.20
CA GLU A 128 10.41 -15.59 11.69
C GLU A 128 11.06 -14.76 12.81
N THR A 129 11.44 -15.40 13.92
CA THR A 129 11.93 -14.73 15.16
C THR A 129 13.31 -14.10 15.04
N ASP A 130 14.11 -14.49 14.05
CA ASP A 130 15.49 -14.04 13.87
C ASP A 130 15.61 -12.82 12.97
N VAL A 131 14.52 -12.38 12.34
CA VAL A 131 14.50 -11.19 11.48
C VAL A 131 14.71 -9.93 12.32
N PRO A 132 15.76 -9.17 12.07
CA PRO A 132 16.03 -7.94 12.82
C PRO A 132 15.05 -6.83 12.41
N VAL A 133 14.57 -6.08 13.41
CA VAL A 133 13.61 -4.98 13.21
C VAL A 133 14.16 -3.72 13.88
N ALA A 134 14.18 -2.61 13.15
CA ALA A 134 14.69 -1.33 13.65
C ALA A 134 13.83 -0.13 13.26
N CYS A 135 13.85 0.88 14.14
CA CYS A 135 13.18 2.17 13.96
C CYS A 135 14.07 3.17 13.21
N GLY A 136 13.48 3.96 12.33
CA GLY A 136 14.15 4.95 11.51
C GLY A 136 14.09 6.40 12.01
N PRO A 137 14.80 7.29 11.32
CA PRO A 137 14.78 8.72 11.61
C PRO A 137 13.43 9.35 11.20
N PRO A 138 13.11 10.56 11.72
CA PRO A 138 11.94 11.29 11.29
C PRO A 138 12.01 11.68 9.80
N PRO A 139 10.84 11.84 9.14
CA PRO A 139 10.78 12.30 7.76
C PRO A 139 11.40 13.69 7.59
N SER A 140 11.67 14.04 6.37
CA SER A 140 12.09 15.39 6.01
C SER A 140 10.99 16.40 6.32
N THR A 141 11.36 17.67 6.47
CA THR A 141 10.39 18.74 6.74
C THR A 141 9.56 19.05 5.50
N GLY A 142 8.29 19.41 5.71
CA GLY A 142 7.39 19.89 4.65
C GLY A 142 6.35 18.89 4.16
N GLY A 143 6.34 17.68 4.68
CA GLY A 143 5.29 16.70 4.41
C GLY A 143 4.03 16.88 5.25
N THR A 144 2.96 16.20 4.86
CA THR A 144 1.69 16.18 5.57
C THR A 144 1.67 14.95 6.48
N PRO A 145 1.56 15.09 7.81
CA PRO A 145 1.53 13.95 8.71
C PRO A 145 0.24 13.14 8.52
N PHE A 146 0.29 11.85 8.84
CA PHE A 146 -0.92 11.03 8.92
C PHE A 146 -1.93 11.59 9.92
N PRO A 147 -3.24 11.40 9.70
CA PRO A 147 -4.27 11.77 10.65
C PRO A 147 -4.07 11.09 12.01
N SER A 148 -4.07 11.86 13.08
CA SER A 148 -3.80 11.33 14.44
C SER A 148 -4.85 10.33 14.94
N GLU A 149 -6.09 10.40 14.42
CA GLU A 149 -7.19 9.46 14.74
C GLU A 149 -6.92 8.05 14.23
N TRP A 150 -6.07 7.87 13.23
CA TRP A 150 -5.67 6.54 12.74
C TRP A 150 -4.87 5.75 13.77
N ALA A 151 -4.22 6.44 14.70
CA ALA A 151 -3.48 5.79 15.78
C ALA A 151 -4.40 4.92 16.67
N SER A 152 -5.57 5.44 17.05
CA SER A 152 -6.54 4.68 17.85
C SER A 152 -7.06 3.46 17.12
N PHE A 153 -7.43 3.63 15.84
CA PHE A 153 -7.90 2.55 14.99
C PHE A 153 -6.85 1.43 14.84
N THR A 154 -5.60 1.79 14.54
CA THR A 154 -4.50 0.82 14.41
C THR A 154 -4.25 0.06 15.71
N ARG A 155 -4.26 0.76 16.88
CA ARG A 155 -4.11 0.12 18.17
C ARG A 155 -5.28 -0.80 18.54
N GLU A 156 -6.50 -0.42 18.20
CA GLU A 156 -7.70 -1.24 18.44
C GLU A 156 -7.61 -2.55 17.63
N ILE A 157 -7.18 -2.49 16.37
CA ILE A 157 -6.97 -3.70 15.57
C ILE A 157 -5.87 -4.55 16.20
N ALA A 158 -4.70 -3.98 16.53
CA ALA A 158 -3.60 -4.70 17.16
C ALA A 158 -4.06 -5.42 18.45
N ALA A 159 -4.77 -4.71 19.33
CA ALA A 159 -5.32 -5.27 20.56
C ALA A 159 -6.33 -6.40 20.30
N SER A 160 -7.15 -6.29 19.25
CA SER A 160 -8.17 -7.30 18.91
C SER A 160 -7.57 -8.64 18.47
N ILE A 161 -6.35 -8.63 17.94
CA ILE A 161 -5.61 -9.84 17.55
C ILE A 161 -4.63 -10.35 18.60
N GLY A 162 -4.48 -9.59 19.69
CA GLY A 162 -3.68 -9.98 20.86
C GLY A 162 -2.33 -9.28 20.95
N TRP A 163 -2.03 -8.34 20.06
CA TRP A 163 -0.84 -7.51 20.13
C TRP A 163 -1.09 -6.28 20.99
N THR A 164 -0.15 -5.99 21.87
CA THR A 164 -0.23 -4.82 22.77
C THR A 164 0.95 -3.90 22.45
N PRO A 165 0.76 -2.93 21.54
CA PRO A 165 1.79 -1.93 21.30
C PRO A 165 2.08 -1.20 22.62
N ASP A 166 3.33 -1.18 23.01
CA ASP A 166 3.75 -0.60 24.29
C ASP A 166 3.62 0.93 24.22
N ASP A 167 2.71 1.48 25.05
CA ASP A 167 2.34 2.90 25.00
C ASP A 167 3.23 3.80 25.89
N GLY A 168 4.21 3.29 26.58
CA GLY A 168 4.64 4.11 27.67
C GLY A 168 6.08 4.16 28.12
N ASP A 169 6.78 3.12 28.16
CA ASP A 169 8.23 3.16 28.33
C ASP A 169 8.86 2.60 27.06
N PRO A 170 9.88 3.27 26.51
CA PRO A 170 10.63 2.61 25.47
C PRO A 170 11.05 1.28 26.06
N PRO A 171 10.66 0.14 25.44
CA PRO A 171 11.21 -1.13 25.87
C PRO A 171 12.69 -0.91 25.92
N ALA A 172 13.39 -1.58 26.85
CA ALA A 172 14.85 -1.56 26.88
C ALA A 172 15.38 -2.24 25.60
N THR A 173 14.99 -1.67 24.45
CA THR A 173 15.41 -2.06 23.13
C THR A 173 16.86 -1.64 23.01
N PRO A 174 17.77 -2.55 22.66
CA PRO A 174 19.17 -2.20 22.44
C PRO A 174 19.26 -1.00 21.49
N ALA A 175 20.24 -0.13 21.68
CA ALA A 175 20.46 1.03 20.80
C ALA A 175 20.49 0.64 19.31
N GLU A 176 20.87 -0.59 19.01
CA GLU A 176 20.87 -1.23 17.69
C GLU A 176 19.47 -1.29 17.02
N SER A 177 18.39 -1.33 17.79
CA SER A 177 17.03 -1.37 17.24
C SER A 177 16.47 -0.01 16.88
N ARG A 178 17.24 1.06 16.99
CA ARG A 178 16.86 2.44 16.68
C ARG A 178 17.59 3.02 15.48
N ASP A 179 18.29 2.20 14.71
CA ASP A 179 19.01 2.64 13.51
C ASP A 179 18.60 1.79 12.30
N ALA A 180 17.40 2.08 11.80
CA ALA A 180 16.88 1.43 10.60
C ALA A 180 17.79 1.63 9.39
N VAL A 181 18.44 2.80 9.27
CA VAL A 181 19.34 3.08 8.14
C VAL A 181 20.59 2.22 8.21
N ALA A 182 21.17 2.06 9.40
CA ALA A 182 22.31 1.16 9.59
C ALA A 182 21.92 -0.31 9.35
N LEU A 183 20.72 -0.71 9.80
CA LEU A 183 20.19 -2.06 9.55
C LEU A 183 19.97 -2.31 8.06
N LEU A 184 19.31 -1.39 7.36
CA LEU A 184 19.11 -1.45 5.91
C LEU A 184 20.46 -1.52 5.17
N ARG A 185 21.43 -0.72 5.62
CA ARG A 185 22.79 -0.72 5.06
C ARG A 185 23.47 -2.09 5.25
N ALA A 186 23.39 -2.67 6.44
CA ALA A 186 23.98 -3.97 6.72
C ALA A 186 23.37 -5.08 5.84
N ALA A 187 22.05 -5.07 5.66
CA ALA A 187 21.36 -6.01 4.78
C ALA A 187 21.81 -5.87 3.31
N VAL A 188 21.99 -4.63 2.82
CA VAL A 188 22.53 -4.36 1.47
C VAL A 188 23.98 -4.85 1.36
N ASP A 189 24.80 -4.64 2.37
CA ASP A 189 26.22 -5.06 2.31
C ASP A 189 26.39 -6.59 2.26
N ASP A 190 25.40 -7.34 2.74
CA ASP A 190 25.39 -8.82 2.76
C ASP A 190 25.00 -9.47 1.40
N GLY A 191 24.58 -8.72 0.40
CA GLY A 191 24.33 -9.27 -0.94
C GLY A 191 23.27 -8.53 -1.73
N PRO A 192 22.96 -8.99 -2.95
CA PRO A 192 21.93 -8.37 -3.73
C PRO A 192 20.57 -8.58 -3.07
N ILE A 193 19.79 -7.50 -2.93
CA ILE A 193 18.46 -7.51 -2.32
C ILE A 193 17.47 -6.71 -3.15
N THR A 194 16.18 -7.01 -2.96
CA THR A 194 15.08 -6.13 -3.33
C THR A 194 14.62 -5.35 -2.10
N ILE A 195 14.46 -4.04 -2.21
CA ILE A 195 13.84 -3.22 -1.16
C ILE A 195 12.34 -3.15 -1.46
N VAL A 196 11.51 -3.58 -0.52
CA VAL A 196 10.04 -3.45 -0.57
C VAL A 196 9.65 -2.37 0.42
N SER A 197 9.34 -1.18 -0.09
CA SER A 197 9.00 0.00 0.72
C SER A 197 7.49 0.24 0.64
N LEU A 198 6.81 0.08 1.77
CA LEU A 198 5.36 0.10 1.90
C LEU A 198 4.85 1.42 2.47
N GLY A 199 5.67 2.08 3.31
CA GLY A 199 5.39 3.38 3.90
C GLY A 199 6.11 4.55 3.20
N PRO A 200 6.10 5.75 3.83
CA PRO A 200 6.91 6.87 3.39
C PRO A 200 8.39 6.50 3.34
N PRO A 201 9.09 6.62 2.19
CA PRO A 201 10.40 6.01 1.97
C PRO A 201 11.58 6.75 2.63
N THR A 202 11.38 7.29 3.83
CA THR A 202 12.38 8.08 4.56
C THR A 202 13.67 7.29 4.80
N ASN A 203 13.55 6.02 5.24
CA ASN A 203 14.71 5.16 5.52
C ASN A 203 15.48 4.85 4.24
N VAL A 204 14.76 4.52 3.17
CA VAL A 204 15.35 4.22 1.85
C VAL A 204 16.06 5.44 1.28
N ALA A 205 15.44 6.62 1.35
CA ALA A 205 16.07 7.86 0.91
C ALA A 205 17.34 8.18 1.69
N ARG A 206 17.36 7.96 3.00
CA ARG A 206 18.54 8.15 3.84
C ARG A 206 19.70 7.19 3.46
N LEU A 207 19.37 5.95 3.11
CA LEU A 207 20.36 5.03 2.55
C LEU A 207 20.88 5.56 1.21
N LEU A 208 20.02 6.02 0.32
CA LEU A 208 20.38 6.54 -1.00
C LEU A 208 21.25 7.82 -0.93
N ASP A 209 21.08 8.63 0.11
CA ASP A 209 21.90 9.82 0.37
C ASP A 209 23.33 9.49 0.80
N ASP A 210 23.61 8.28 1.30
CA ASP A 210 24.96 7.83 1.65
C ASP A 210 25.70 7.38 0.38
N PRO A 211 26.80 8.07 -0.01
CA PRO A 211 27.55 7.71 -1.23
C PRO A 211 28.50 6.51 -1.04
N THR A 212 28.59 5.95 0.16
CA THR A 212 29.66 5.01 0.52
C THR A 212 29.34 3.54 0.28
N TRP A 213 28.12 3.20 -0.15
CA TRP A 213 27.72 1.83 -0.42
C TRP A 213 27.62 1.50 -1.90
N ASP A 214 27.67 0.21 -2.21
CA ASP A 214 27.59 -0.30 -3.58
C ASP A 214 26.11 -0.44 -4.02
N ARG A 215 25.66 0.49 -4.85
CA ARG A 215 24.28 0.51 -5.38
C ARG A 215 23.94 -0.71 -6.23
N GLY A 216 24.93 -1.38 -6.81
CA GLY A 216 24.78 -2.63 -7.55
C GLY A 216 24.35 -3.83 -6.68
N LYS A 217 24.28 -3.65 -5.35
CA LYS A 217 23.77 -4.66 -4.42
C LYS A 217 22.27 -4.55 -4.16
N VAL A 218 21.60 -3.57 -4.72
CA VAL A 218 20.13 -3.48 -4.72
C VAL A 218 19.64 -3.72 -6.14
N ASP A 219 18.96 -4.84 -6.35
CA ASP A 219 18.45 -5.23 -7.66
C ASP A 219 17.34 -4.29 -8.13
N ARG A 220 16.46 -3.90 -7.20
CA ARG A 220 15.36 -2.96 -7.45
C ARG A 220 14.73 -2.47 -6.14
N ILE A 221 13.96 -1.41 -6.25
CA ILE A 221 13.08 -0.89 -5.20
C ILE A 221 11.64 -1.04 -5.68
N VAL A 222 10.79 -1.70 -4.88
CA VAL A 222 9.35 -1.72 -5.06
C VAL A 222 8.74 -0.78 -4.03
N GLN A 223 8.22 0.36 -4.47
CA GLN A 223 7.68 1.41 -3.62
C GLN A 223 6.18 1.50 -3.77
N MET A 224 5.42 1.27 -2.69
CA MET A 224 4.02 1.66 -2.66
C MET A 224 3.92 3.15 -2.38
N ALA A 225 3.55 3.93 -3.38
CA ALA A 225 3.31 5.37 -3.26
C ALA A 225 2.70 5.96 -4.54
N GLY A 226 2.14 7.14 -4.40
CA GLY A 226 1.82 8.01 -5.52
C GLY A 226 0.49 7.74 -6.20
N ALA A 227 0.02 8.78 -6.90
CA ALA A 227 -1.15 8.76 -7.78
C ALA A 227 -0.79 9.58 -9.01
N VAL A 228 -0.73 8.95 -10.19
CA VAL A 228 -0.22 9.56 -11.42
C VAL A 228 -1.35 10.06 -12.29
N ASP A 229 -2.22 9.16 -12.75
CA ASP A 229 -3.35 9.47 -13.65
C ASP A 229 -4.72 9.33 -12.94
N VAL A 230 -4.71 8.99 -11.65
CA VAL A 230 -5.91 8.85 -10.80
C VAL A 230 -5.90 9.89 -9.67
N PRO A 231 -7.04 10.16 -9.03
CA PRO A 231 -7.07 10.94 -7.79
C PRO A 231 -6.19 10.32 -6.70
N GLY A 232 -5.61 11.17 -5.86
CA GLY A 232 -4.97 10.73 -4.63
C GLY A 232 -5.99 10.34 -3.55
N ASN A 233 -5.48 9.90 -2.41
CA ASN A 233 -6.29 9.49 -1.26
C ASN A 233 -6.00 10.33 0.00
N THR A 234 -5.31 11.46 -0.14
CA THR A 234 -4.93 12.35 0.97
C THR A 234 -5.92 13.49 1.09
N GLU A 235 -6.49 13.70 2.27
CA GLU A 235 -7.20 14.94 2.60
C GLU A 235 -6.24 15.90 3.36
N PRO A 236 -6.13 17.16 3.00
CA PRO A 236 -6.88 17.93 2.02
C PRO A 236 -6.26 18.00 0.61
N LEU A 237 -5.39 17.07 0.23
CA LEU A 237 -4.64 17.08 -1.03
C LEU A 237 -5.13 15.98 -1.99
N PRO A 238 -6.30 16.15 -2.66
CA PRO A 238 -6.97 15.07 -3.38
C PRO A 238 -6.23 14.55 -4.63
N SER A 239 -5.06 15.08 -4.94
CA SER A 239 -4.18 14.61 -6.02
C SER A 239 -2.88 13.99 -5.50
N VAL A 240 -2.82 13.71 -4.20
CA VAL A 240 -1.62 13.18 -3.52
C VAL A 240 -1.98 11.89 -2.81
N GLU A 241 -1.10 10.92 -2.86
CA GLU A 241 -1.18 9.68 -2.11
C GLU A 241 -0.43 9.86 -0.76
N TRP A 242 -0.85 9.12 0.28
CA TRP A 242 -0.39 9.34 1.66
C TRP A 242 1.12 9.16 1.86
N ASN A 243 1.75 8.10 1.34
CA ASN A 243 3.19 7.88 1.50
C ASN A 243 4.00 9.01 0.84
N ALA A 244 3.54 9.45 -0.34
CA ALA A 244 4.09 10.60 -1.04
C ALA A 244 3.85 11.91 -0.29
N ALA A 245 2.71 12.08 0.39
CA ALA A 245 2.37 13.28 1.15
C ALA A 245 3.21 13.41 2.41
N VAL A 246 3.51 12.31 3.09
CA VAL A 246 4.24 12.31 4.38
C VAL A 246 5.71 12.66 4.20
N ASP A 247 6.38 12.14 3.18
CA ASP A 247 7.77 12.51 2.87
C ASP A 247 8.01 12.69 1.36
N PRO A 248 7.56 13.84 0.81
CA PRO A 248 7.70 14.13 -0.62
C PRO A 248 9.15 14.15 -1.11
N ALA A 249 10.07 14.62 -0.26
CA ALA A 249 11.49 14.70 -0.61
C ALA A 249 12.12 13.31 -0.67
N ALA A 250 11.78 12.43 0.26
CA ALA A 250 12.24 11.05 0.25
C ALA A 250 11.75 10.32 -1.00
N LEU A 251 10.46 10.45 -1.35
CA LEU A 251 9.95 9.84 -2.59
C LEU A 251 10.66 10.40 -3.83
N ALA A 252 10.90 11.71 -3.89
CA ALA A 252 11.66 12.30 -4.99
C ALA A 252 13.07 11.71 -5.09
N THR A 253 13.76 11.51 -3.96
CA THR A 253 15.09 10.88 -3.90
C THR A 253 15.04 9.44 -4.41
N VAL A 254 14.02 8.65 -3.99
CA VAL A 254 13.87 7.25 -4.44
C VAL A 254 13.63 7.18 -5.94
N LEU A 255 12.70 7.99 -6.49
CA LEU A 255 12.41 7.99 -7.93
C LEU A 255 13.58 8.50 -8.78
N ALA A 256 14.46 9.33 -8.19
CA ALA A 256 15.67 9.85 -8.84
C ALA A 256 16.87 8.90 -8.75
N SER A 257 16.77 7.78 -8.06
CA SER A 257 17.87 6.84 -7.90
C SER A 257 18.23 6.17 -9.24
N GLU A 258 19.48 5.70 -9.35
CA GLU A 258 19.94 4.91 -10.50
C GLU A 258 19.48 3.44 -10.43
N ILE A 259 18.82 3.04 -9.31
CA ILE A 259 18.26 1.71 -9.11
C ILE A 259 16.91 1.63 -9.82
N GLU A 260 16.59 0.48 -10.40
CA GLU A 260 15.26 0.29 -10.99
C GLU A 260 14.18 0.41 -9.92
N VAL A 261 13.22 1.34 -10.13
CA VAL A 261 12.09 1.55 -9.24
C VAL A 261 10.81 1.05 -9.90
N THR A 262 10.08 0.20 -9.20
CA THR A 262 8.67 -0.11 -9.50
C THR A 262 7.81 0.66 -8.51
N LEU A 263 7.07 1.64 -9.02
CA LEU A 263 6.11 2.44 -8.24
C LEU A 263 4.75 1.75 -8.30
N VAL A 264 4.35 1.11 -7.21
CA VAL A 264 3.01 0.53 -7.06
C VAL A 264 2.09 1.64 -6.60
N SER A 265 1.58 2.38 -7.57
CA SER A 265 0.76 3.58 -7.36
C SER A 265 -0.72 3.25 -7.20
N LEU A 266 -1.51 4.25 -6.80
CA LEU A 266 -2.98 4.12 -6.76
C LEU A 266 -3.56 3.75 -8.13
N ASP A 267 -2.87 4.07 -9.22
CA ASP A 267 -3.28 3.68 -10.58
C ASP A 267 -3.42 2.15 -10.72
N GLY A 268 -2.52 1.38 -10.10
CA GLY A 268 -2.58 -0.08 -10.05
C GLY A 268 -3.46 -0.60 -8.91
N THR A 269 -3.27 -0.08 -7.68
CA THR A 269 -3.93 -0.62 -6.48
C THR A 269 -5.44 -0.43 -6.47
N ASN A 270 -5.97 0.62 -7.12
CA ASN A 270 -7.41 0.86 -7.25
C ASN A 270 -8.14 -0.25 -8.04
N HIS A 271 -7.42 -1.13 -8.72
CA HIS A 271 -7.97 -2.30 -9.38
C HIS A 271 -8.16 -3.49 -8.43
N VAL A 272 -7.65 -3.42 -7.20
CA VAL A 272 -7.75 -4.50 -6.21
C VAL A 272 -8.49 -4.01 -4.94
N PRO A 273 -9.82 -3.78 -5.03
CA PRO A 273 -10.61 -3.32 -3.90
C PRO A 273 -10.81 -4.44 -2.87
N MET A 274 -10.58 -4.15 -1.60
CA MET A 274 -10.77 -5.05 -0.46
C MET A 274 -12.22 -5.01 0.03
N LEU A 275 -13.14 -5.48 -0.81
CA LEU A 275 -14.58 -5.48 -0.52
C LEU A 275 -14.95 -6.61 0.48
N PRO A 276 -16.08 -6.51 1.21
CA PRO A 276 -16.52 -7.54 2.15
C PRO A 276 -16.57 -8.95 1.53
N ALA A 277 -17.00 -9.08 0.27
CA ALA A 277 -17.05 -10.36 -0.42
C ALA A 277 -15.64 -10.95 -0.72
N ALA A 278 -14.63 -10.11 -0.97
CA ALA A 278 -13.25 -10.56 -1.10
C ALA A 278 -12.73 -11.05 0.27
N ILE A 279 -12.99 -10.28 1.33
CA ILE A 279 -12.64 -10.68 2.71
C ILE A 279 -13.29 -12.01 3.08
N ASP A 280 -14.56 -12.24 2.74
CA ASP A 280 -15.23 -13.51 3.01
C ASP A 280 -14.50 -14.69 2.36
N ARG A 281 -14.02 -14.54 1.13
CA ARG A 281 -13.22 -15.57 0.46
C ARG A 281 -11.85 -15.74 1.09
N MET A 282 -11.16 -14.64 1.37
CA MET A 282 -9.79 -14.65 1.91
C MET A 282 -9.73 -15.15 3.36
N THR A 283 -10.83 -15.10 4.10
CA THR A 283 -10.92 -15.58 5.50
C THR A 283 -11.59 -16.95 5.64
N ALA A 284 -12.00 -17.58 4.54
CA ALA A 284 -12.73 -18.84 4.54
C ALA A 284 -11.89 -20.01 5.05
N ASP A 285 -10.60 -20.06 4.70
CA ASP A 285 -9.65 -21.06 5.18
C ASP A 285 -8.69 -20.45 6.21
N ARG A 286 -8.60 -21.05 7.38
CA ARG A 286 -7.77 -20.63 8.52
C ARG A 286 -6.90 -21.77 9.03
N SER A 287 -6.59 -22.71 8.17
CA SER A 287 -5.93 -23.96 8.54
C SER A 287 -4.46 -23.81 8.92
N THR A 288 -3.81 -22.73 8.46
CA THR A 288 -2.44 -22.40 8.83
C THR A 288 -2.39 -21.21 9.83
N PRO A 289 -1.31 -21.08 10.62
CA PRO A 289 -1.14 -19.90 11.48
C PRO A 289 -1.21 -18.59 10.70
N ALA A 290 -0.57 -18.50 9.53
CA ALA A 290 -0.56 -17.31 8.70
C ALA A 290 -1.98 -16.96 8.17
N ALA A 291 -2.73 -17.94 7.65
CA ALA A 291 -4.09 -17.74 7.19
C ALA A 291 -5.03 -17.36 8.33
N ALA A 292 -4.85 -17.96 9.52
CA ALA A 292 -5.62 -17.60 10.71
C ALA A 292 -5.33 -16.18 11.19
N LEU A 293 -4.07 -15.73 11.12
CA LEU A 293 -3.66 -14.37 11.48
C LEU A 293 -4.18 -13.35 10.46
N ALA A 294 -4.00 -13.62 9.16
CA ALA A 294 -4.56 -12.78 8.09
C ALA A 294 -6.08 -12.60 8.26
N ALA A 295 -6.78 -13.68 8.58
CA ALA A 295 -8.22 -13.63 8.80
C ALA A 295 -8.61 -12.73 9.98
N LYS A 296 -7.85 -12.71 11.08
CA LYS A 296 -8.09 -11.77 12.19
C LYS A 296 -7.90 -10.32 11.77
N ILE A 297 -6.80 -10.04 11.02
CA ILE A 297 -6.49 -8.70 10.53
C ILE A 297 -7.59 -8.21 9.57
N LEU A 298 -8.00 -9.06 8.63
CA LEU A 298 -9.05 -8.76 7.66
C LEU A 298 -10.43 -8.58 8.32
N ASP A 299 -10.80 -9.47 9.24
CA ASP A 299 -12.07 -9.41 9.95
C ASP A 299 -12.19 -8.13 10.81
N ALA A 300 -11.11 -7.68 11.43
CA ALA A 300 -11.07 -6.45 12.21
C ALA A 300 -11.31 -5.18 11.36
N GLN A 301 -11.08 -5.26 10.04
CA GLN A 301 -11.24 -4.13 9.12
C GLN A 301 -12.51 -4.21 8.25
N ARG A 302 -13.44 -5.11 8.55
CA ARG A 302 -14.67 -5.30 7.75
C ARG A 302 -15.54 -4.05 7.64
N GLU A 303 -15.61 -3.23 8.68
CA GLU A 303 -16.36 -1.98 8.64
C GLU A 303 -15.72 -0.99 7.66
N PHE A 304 -14.40 -0.89 7.68
CA PHE A 304 -13.67 -0.08 6.69
C PHE A 304 -13.85 -0.63 5.27
N ALA A 305 -13.79 -1.94 5.06
CA ALA A 305 -14.07 -2.56 3.77
C ALA A 305 -15.47 -2.26 3.24
N ALA A 306 -16.45 -2.09 4.13
CA ALA A 306 -17.82 -1.77 3.74
C ALA A 306 -17.99 -0.34 3.21
N SER A 307 -17.07 0.59 3.48
CA SER A 307 -17.06 1.93 2.87
C SER A 307 -16.76 1.88 1.37
N GLY A 308 -16.02 0.86 0.91
CA GLY A 308 -15.56 0.74 -0.47
C GLY A 308 -14.25 1.50 -0.75
N ASP A 309 -13.65 2.12 0.27
CA ASP A 309 -12.45 2.95 0.13
C ASP A 309 -11.16 2.21 0.50
N TRP A 310 -11.25 0.90 0.76
CA TRP A 310 -10.10 0.07 1.06
C TRP A 310 -9.64 -0.73 -0.15
N TYR A 311 -8.34 -0.65 -0.44
CA TYR A 311 -7.67 -1.37 -1.53
C TYR A 311 -6.46 -2.13 -0.99
N ALA A 312 -5.97 -3.11 -1.73
CA ALA A 312 -4.80 -3.91 -1.34
C ALA A 312 -3.48 -3.16 -1.64
N TRP A 313 -3.29 -1.97 -1.04
CA TRP A 313 -2.15 -1.11 -1.34
C TRP A 313 -0.82 -1.85 -1.16
N ASP A 314 -0.45 -2.17 0.07
CA ASP A 314 0.84 -2.75 0.43
C ASP A 314 0.93 -4.22 0.09
N ALA A 315 -0.17 -4.96 0.28
CA ALA A 315 -0.21 -6.37 -0.08
C ALA A 315 0.00 -6.59 -1.59
N LEU A 316 -0.52 -5.69 -2.45
CA LEU A 316 -0.21 -5.74 -3.88
C LEU A 316 1.26 -5.42 -4.15
N ALA A 317 1.85 -4.43 -3.47
CA ALA A 317 3.26 -4.10 -3.62
C ALA A 317 4.16 -5.28 -3.23
N ALA A 318 3.83 -5.96 -2.14
CA ALA A 318 4.53 -7.17 -1.70
C ALA A 318 4.44 -8.29 -2.75
N ILE A 319 3.24 -8.51 -3.32
CA ILE A 319 3.07 -9.50 -4.39
C ILE A 319 3.83 -9.09 -5.66
N VAL A 320 3.78 -7.82 -6.08
CA VAL A 320 4.53 -7.30 -7.24
C VAL A 320 6.04 -7.51 -7.06
N ALA A 321 6.56 -7.37 -5.83
CA ALA A 321 7.96 -7.66 -5.56
C ALA A 321 8.33 -9.12 -5.83
N ARG A 322 7.43 -10.06 -5.64
CA ARG A 322 7.64 -11.50 -5.84
C ARG A 322 7.17 -11.98 -7.20
N GLN A 323 6.01 -11.54 -7.64
CA GLN A 323 5.30 -11.96 -8.85
C GLN A 323 4.79 -10.74 -9.62
N PRO A 324 5.66 -10.03 -10.34
CA PRO A 324 5.30 -8.77 -11.01
C PRO A 324 4.20 -8.92 -12.06
N ASP A 325 3.99 -10.13 -12.59
CA ASP A 325 2.97 -10.40 -13.62
C ASP A 325 1.52 -10.26 -13.10
N VAL A 326 1.31 -10.08 -11.79
CA VAL A 326 -0.01 -9.76 -11.19
C VAL A 326 -0.48 -8.37 -11.54
N ALA A 327 0.41 -7.48 -11.93
CA ALA A 327 0.13 -6.11 -12.31
C ALA A 327 0.70 -5.77 -13.69
N VAL A 328 0.10 -4.78 -14.34
CA VAL A 328 0.66 -4.17 -15.55
C VAL A 328 1.45 -2.95 -15.12
N ALA A 329 2.70 -2.84 -15.56
CA ALA A 329 3.54 -1.69 -15.29
C ALA A 329 4.08 -1.08 -16.57
N GLU A 330 4.12 0.25 -16.63
CA GLU A 330 4.61 1.02 -17.78
C GLU A 330 5.80 1.90 -17.38
N ARG A 331 6.82 1.95 -18.21
CA ARG A 331 7.92 2.92 -18.03
C ARG A 331 7.40 4.33 -18.27
N THR A 332 7.50 5.15 -17.25
CA THR A 332 6.93 6.48 -17.23
C THR A 332 7.92 7.47 -16.61
N PRO A 333 8.28 8.56 -17.29
CA PRO A 333 9.08 9.61 -16.68
C PRO A 333 8.22 10.42 -15.69
N LEU A 334 8.63 10.41 -14.41
CA LEU A 334 7.91 11.03 -13.31
C LEU A 334 8.74 12.07 -12.59
N ARG A 335 8.04 13.02 -11.99
CA ARG A 335 8.55 13.97 -11.00
C ARG A 335 7.60 14.05 -9.81
N VAL A 336 8.19 14.20 -8.62
CA VAL A 336 7.46 14.48 -7.38
C VAL A 336 7.55 15.97 -7.07
N ALA A 337 6.43 16.60 -6.75
CA ALA A 337 6.44 17.96 -6.19
C ALA A 337 6.91 17.89 -4.72
N THR A 338 8.00 18.55 -4.40
CA THR A 338 8.59 18.53 -3.04
C THR A 338 8.21 19.75 -2.22
N GLU A 339 7.65 20.78 -2.86
CA GLU A 339 7.31 22.05 -2.25
C GLU A 339 5.90 22.49 -2.62
N SER A 340 5.37 23.49 -1.94
CA SER A 340 4.06 24.09 -2.17
C SER A 340 2.87 23.30 -1.62
N ALA A 341 1.67 23.78 -1.90
CA ALA A 341 0.41 23.12 -1.54
C ALA A 341 0.14 21.80 -2.31
N GLN A 342 1.09 21.34 -3.12
CA GLN A 342 1.01 20.07 -3.89
C GLN A 342 2.16 19.12 -3.55
N ALA A 343 2.85 19.35 -2.43
CA ALA A 343 3.94 18.47 -2.00
C ALA A 343 3.45 17.02 -1.91
N GLY A 344 4.20 16.10 -2.51
CA GLY A 344 3.83 14.68 -2.67
C GLY A 344 3.14 14.33 -3.98
N ARG A 345 2.67 15.31 -4.77
CA ARG A 345 2.06 14.99 -6.07
C ARG A 345 3.07 14.36 -7.01
N THR A 346 2.74 13.18 -7.52
CA THR A 346 3.47 12.49 -8.58
C THR A 346 2.90 12.86 -9.94
N MET A 347 3.76 13.25 -10.87
CA MET A 347 3.33 13.80 -12.17
C MET A 347 4.18 13.24 -13.30
N ARG A 348 3.54 12.95 -14.43
CA ARG A 348 4.25 12.72 -15.69
C ARG A 348 5.03 13.97 -16.07
N ASP A 349 6.33 13.82 -16.30
CA ASP A 349 7.21 14.92 -16.71
C ASP A 349 8.32 14.36 -17.60
N SER A 350 8.40 14.80 -18.85
CA SER A 350 9.40 14.33 -19.79
C SER A 350 10.86 14.61 -19.39
N ALA A 351 11.06 15.49 -18.41
CA ALA A 351 12.37 15.74 -17.79
C ALA A 351 12.53 15.00 -16.45
N GLY A 352 11.55 14.18 -16.07
CA GLY A 352 11.56 13.38 -14.85
C GLY A 352 12.41 12.11 -14.97
N HIS A 353 12.34 11.27 -13.95
CA HIS A 353 13.06 10.01 -13.87
C HIS A 353 12.17 8.86 -14.37
N GLU A 354 12.76 7.96 -15.17
CA GLU A 354 12.08 6.79 -15.70
C GLU A 354 11.85 5.76 -14.59
N VAL A 355 10.60 5.47 -14.28
CA VAL A 355 10.18 4.44 -13.33
C VAL A 355 9.16 3.48 -13.96
N LEU A 356 9.04 2.28 -13.43
CA LEU A 356 7.96 1.36 -13.76
C LEU A 356 6.75 1.73 -12.89
N VAL A 357 5.68 2.25 -13.48
CA VAL A 357 4.44 2.63 -12.77
C VAL A 357 3.39 1.55 -13.01
N THR A 358 2.82 1.00 -11.95
CA THR A 358 1.68 0.08 -12.10
C THR A 358 0.44 0.85 -12.56
N THR A 359 -0.19 0.37 -13.62
CA THR A 359 -1.37 1.01 -14.25
C THR A 359 -2.62 0.15 -14.19
N ASP A 360 -2.47 -1.14 -13.90
CA ASP A 360 -3.55 -2.11 -13.75
C ASP A 360 -3.08 -3.28 -12.89
N ALA A 361 -4.01 -4.03 -12.30
CA ALA A 361 -3.72 -5.25 -11.56
C ALA A 361 -4.87 -6.25 -11.67
N ASP A 362 -4.55 -7.56 -11.60
CA ASP A 362 -5.53 -8.64 -11.60
C ASP A 362 -6.02 -8.95 -10.18
N PRO A 363 -7.25 -8.56 -9.78
CA PRO A 363 -7.75 -8.80 -8.44
C PRO A 363 -7.95 -10.29 -8.12
N ALA A 364 -8.27 -11.11 -9.12
CA ALA A 364 -8.41 -12.56 -8.91
C ALA A 364 -7.04 -13.24 -8.77
N GLY A 365 -6.07 -12.80 -9.56
CA GLY A 365 -4.67 -13.20 -9.44
C GLY A 365 -4.09 -12.83 -8.08
N PHE A 366 -4.32 -11.59 -7.63
CA PHE A 366 -3.95 -11.11 -6.30
C PHE A 366 -4.50 -12.02 -5.19
N GLU A 367 -5.82 -12.24 -5.17
CA GLU A 367 -6.48 -13.05 -4.15
C GLU A 367 -5.93 -14.48 -4.12
N ARG A 368 -5.76 -15.10 -5.28
CA ARG A 368 -5.20 -16.46 -5.40
C ARG A 368 -3.76 -16.52 -4.88
N ILE A 369 -2.87 -15.63 -5.33
CA ILE A 369 -1.46 -15.60 -4.92
C ILE A 369 -1.34 -15.38 -3.41
N PHE A 370 -2.10 -14.43 -2.88
CA PHE A 370 -2.11 -14.13 -1.46
C PHE A 370 -2.53 -15.35 -0.62
N LEU A 371 -3.61 -16.02 -1.02
CA LEU A 371 -4.11 -17.21 -0.32
C LEU A 371 -3.17 -18.40 -0.46
N ASP A 372 -2.62 -18.66 -1.64
CA ASP A 372 -1.69 -19.78 -1.87
C ASP A 372 -0.47 -19.66 -0.95
N ALA A 373 0.09 -18.45 -0.78
CA ALA A 373 1.19 -18.21 0.14
C ALA A 373 0.79 -18.49 1.60
N LEU A 374 -0.32 -17.92 2.08
CA LEU A 374 -0.78 -18.08 3.46
C LEU A 374 -1.12 -19.54 3.80
N LEU A 375 -1.58 -20.32 2.82
CA LEU A 375 -1.95 -21.72 2.99
C LEU A 375 -0.76 -22.69 2.76
N GLY A 376 0.40 -22.17 2.37
CA GLY A 376 1.58 -22.97 2.08
C GLY A 376 1.43 -23.83 0.82
N HIS A 377 0.59 -23.40 -0.11
CA HIS A 377 0.46 -24.05 -1.41
C HIS A 377 1.64 -23.62 -2.30
N ALA A 378 2.38 -24.58 -2.84
CA ALA A 378 3.43 -24.26 -3.81
C ALA A 378 2.80 -23.70 -5.10
N LEU A 379 3.29 -22.54 -5.55
CA LEU A 379 2.91 -21.89 -6.80
C LEU A 379 3.48 -22.61 -8.02
#